data_c7acaf48c69fe65d23817a22cd763e79
#
_entry.id   c7acaf48c69fe65d23817a22cd763e79
#
_cell.length_a   1.000
_cell.length_b   1.000
_cell.length_c   1.000
_cell.angle_alpha   90.00
_cell.angle_beta   90.00
_cell.angle_gamma   90.00
#
_symmetry.space_group_name_H-M   'P 1'
#
loop_
_entity.id
_entity.type
_entity.pdbx_description
1 polymer ?
#
loop_
_entity_poly.entity_id
_entity_poly.type
_entity_poly.pdbx_seq_one_letter_code
_entity_poly.pdbx_strand_id
1 'polypeptide(L)'
;MKGAVILGGGESGVGAAVLAKVKDYDTFLSDSGTLKEGFRNQLQKWEIPFEEGGHSPEKILSADLVIKSPGIPETAPLIVQLHAQGTPVISEIEFAGYYDTAKKICITGSNGKTTTTSLIYYLLQNAGLNVGLGGNIGKSYAMQVATEQHDIYVLELSSFQLDGMYDFKADIAVLMNITPDHLDRYDHCFQNYINAKFRITRNMRPEDCFIFCSDDEVTIGELNKIVIQAKKLPFTQNQVVEEGAWLDQDTMRVSYEGDEFDILVRDLSLEGRHNVYNSMAAAITGKIMHVTNETIRKSLTTFEGVEHRMEKVMTVGGVLYINDSKATNVNSTWYALESMTTPVVLILGGTDKGNDYAPIADLVRDKVKAIVCLGVDNQKIHDFFGGIVPVIYDTLSAEACVNKCAELAVAGDTVLLSPCCASFDLFKNYEDRGRQFKEAVRRL
;
A
#
# COMPACT_ATOMS: atom_id res chain seq x y z
N MET A 1 21.62 -23.63 19.30
CA MET A 1 20.56 -22.75 18.75
C MET A 1 20.88 -22.51 17.30
N LYS A 2 19.88 -22.40 16.43
CA LYS A 2 20.10 -21.96 15.05
C LYS A 2 20.40 -20.46 15.05
N GLY A 3 21.38 -20.02 14.27
CA GLY A 3 21.72 -18.62 14.13
C GLY A 3 20.78 -17.92 13.13
N ALA A 4 20.10 -16.87 13.57
CA ALA A 4 19.27 -16.03 12.72
C ALA A 4 19.84 -14.61 12.62
N VAL A 5 20.16 -14.17 11.42
CA VAL A 5 20.58 -12.79 11.17
C VAL A 5 19.47 -12.02 10.50
N ILE A 6 19.17 -10.85 11.05
CA ILE A 6 18.19 -9.93 10.50
C ILE A 6 18.91 -8.79 9.79
N LEU A 7 18.61 -8.58 8.51
CA LEU A 7 19.16 -7.49 7.71
C LEU A 7 18.17 -6.35 7.56
N GLY A 8 18.53 -5.18 8.11
CA GLY A 8 17.71 -3.98 8.18
C GLY A 8 16.98 -3.83 9.51
N GLY A 9 17.13 -2.68 10.16
CA GLY A 9 16.65 -2.37 11.51
C GLY A 9 15.41 -1.47 11.53
N GLY A 10 14.58 -1.53 10.49
CA GLY A 10 13.26 -0.90 10.48
C GLY A 10 12.20 -1.71 11.21
N GLU A 11 10.92 -1.33 11.05
CA GLU A 11 9.77 -1.97 11.70
C GLU A 11 9.74 -3.49 11.51
N SER A 12 9.84 -3.96 10.25
CA SER A 12 9.84 -5.40 9.92
C SER A 12 11.03 -6.13 10.52
N GLY A 13 12.24 -5.53 10.45
CA GLY A 13 13.45 -6.17 10.96
C GLY A 13 13.46 -6.31 12.47
N VAL A 14 13.07 -5.26 13.20
CA VAL A 14 12.97 -5.33 14.66
C VAL A 14 11.90 -6.34 15.08
N GLY A 15 10.75 -6.39 14.41
CA GLY A 15 9.73 -7.38 14.66
C GLY A 15 10.23 -8.82 14.42
N ALA A 16 10.93 -9.05 13.31
CA ALA A 16 11.54 -10.35 13.02
C ALA A 16 12.59 -10.75 14.07
N ALA A 17 13.40 -9.79 14.53
CA ALA A 17 14.40 -10.03 15.56
C ALA A 17 13.77 -10.43 16.91
N VAL A 18 12.69 -9.74 17.30
CA VAL A 18 11.93 -10.08 18.52
C VAL A 18 11.32 -11.47 18.39
N LEU A 19 10.68 -11.79 17.26
CA LEU A 19 10.12 -13.13 17.04
C LEU A 19 11.20 -14.22 17.06
N ALA A 20 12.33 -13.98 16.40
CA ALA A 20 13.44 -14.92 16.41
C ALA A 20 13.95 -15.19 17.85
N LYS A 21 14.09 -14.13 18.64
CA LYS A 21 14.47 -14.25 20.06
C LYS A 21 13.43 -15.05 20.86
N VAL A 22 12.13 -14.78 20.68
CA VAL A 22 11.03 -15.51 21.35
C VAL A 22 11.00 -16.99 20.93
N LYS A 23 11.49 -17.31 19.72
CA LYS A 23 11.57 -18.70 19.19
C LYS A 23 12.94 -19.35 19.40
N ASP A 24 13.72 -18.86 20.36
CA ASP A 24 15.00 -19.41 20.81
C ASP A 24 16.08 -19.48 19.71
N TYR A 25 16.08 -18.53 18.75
CA TYR A 25 17.21 -18.36 17.83
C TYR A 25 18.35 -17.57 18.50
N ASP A 26 19.58 -17.90 18.12
CA ASP A 26 20.72 -17.01 18.34
C ASP A 26 20.60 -15.84 17.35
N THR A 27 20.08 -14.70 17.86
CA THR A 27 19.57 -13.62 17.03
C THR A 27 20.54 -12.46 16.99
N PHE A 28 20.85 -11.98 15.79
CA PHE A 28 21.66 -10.79 15.56
C PHE A 28 21.03 -9.89 14.50
N LEU A 29 20.95 -8.57 14.74
CA LEU A 29 20.42 -7.62 13.76
C LEU A 29 21.55 -6.74 13.22
N SER A 30 21.60 -6.55 11.90
CA SER A 30 22.58 -5.70 11.22
C SER A 30 21.90 -4.68 10.33
N ASP A 31 22.24 -3.40 10.49
CA ASP A 31 21.75 -2.30 9.65
C ASP A 31 22.92 -1.43 9.15
N SER A 32 22.93 -1.12 7.86
CA SER A 32 23.94 -0.25 7.26
C SER A 32 23.81 1.23 7.65
N GLY A 33 22.62 1.65 8.08
CA GLY A 33 22.31 3.00 8.54
C GLY A 33 22.29 3.10 10.06
N THR A 34 21.83 4.23 10.57
CA THR A 34 21.61 4.47 11.99
C THR A 34 20.18 4.11 12.37
N LEU A 35 20.03 3.29 13.40
CA LEU A 35 18.72 2.90 13.92
C LEU A 35 17.98 4.09 14.56
N LYS A 36 16.68 4.16 14.33
CA LYS A 36 15.84 5.08 15.10
C LYS A 36 15.87 4.70 16.59
N GLU A 37 15.86 5.70 17.46
CA GLU A 37 15.93 5.51 18.92
C GLU A 37 14.91 4.49 19.45
N GLY A 38 13.65 4.56 18.97
CA GLY A 38 12.60 3.62 19.37
C GLY A 38 12.93 2.17 19.02
N PHE A 39 13.53 1.90 17.87
CA PHE A 39 13.94 0.56 17.44
C PHE A 39 15.16 0.07 18.24
N ARG A 40 16.13 0.93 18.48
CA ARG A 40 17.28 0.62 19.34
C ARG A 40 16.83 0.23 20.76
N ASN A 41 15.91 1.00 21.35
CA ASN A 41 15.34 0.73 22.66
C ASN A 41 14.58 -0.61 22.70
N GLN A 42 13.88 -0.98 21.65
CA GLN A 42 13.23 -2.29 21.54
C GLN A 42 14.26 -3.43 21.50
N LEU A 43 15.29 -3.34 20.68
CA LEU A 43 16.35 -4.36 20.61
C LEU A 43 17.06 -4.54 21.96
N GLN A 44 17.37 -3.44 22.67
CA GLN A 44 17.94 -3.46 24.01
C GLN A 44 17.00 -4.11 25.03
N LYS A 45 15.69 -3.77 25.00
CA LYS A 45 14.68 -4.36 25.89
C LYS A 45 14.59 -5.90 25.76
N TRP A 46 14.78 -6.40 24.52
CA TRP A 46 14.72 -7.82 24.22
C TRP A 46 16.10 -8.50 24.29
N GLU A 47 17.13 -7.76 24.71
CA GLU A 47 18.53 -8.25 24.79
C GLU A 47 19.00 -8.88 23.48
N ILE A 48 18.68 -8.23 22.36
CA ILE A 48 19.09 -8.65 21.02
C ILE A 48 20.35 -7.87 20.63
N PRO A 49 21.47 -8.55 20.40
CA PRO A 49 22.68 -7.89 19.92
C PRO A 49 22.46 -7.34 18.50
N PHE A 50 23.00 -6.17 18.24
CA PHE A 50 22.87 -5.52 16.94
C PHE A 50 24.10 -4.71 16.57
N GLU A 51 24.23 -4.39 15.28
CA GLU A 51 25.19 -3.42 14.75
C GLU A 51 24.46 -2.41 13.85
N GLU A 52 25.02 -1.21 13.77
CA GLU A 52 24.54 -0.11 12.93
C GLU A 52 25.70 0.63 12.28
N GLY A 53 25.44 1.31 11.15
CA GLY A 53 26.47 2.06 10.39
C GLY A 53 27.35 1.18 9.51
N GLY A 54 26.98 -0.07 9.30
CA GLY A 54 27.70 -1.03 8.47
C GLY A 54 27.28 -2.45 8.73
N HIS A 55 27.89 -3.38 8.01
CA HIS A 55 27.65 -4.80 8.12
C HIS A 55 28.94 -5.56 8.43
N SER A 56 28.87 -6.55 9.32
CA SER A 56 29.93 -7.52 9.57
C SER A 56 29.71 -8.78 8.71
N PRO A 57 30.36 -8.89 7.52
CA PRO A 57 30.08 -9.99 6.58
C PRO A 57 30.27 -11.37 7.20
N GLU A 58 31.32 -11.54 8.05
CA GLU A 58 31.62 -12.82 8.70
C GLU A 58 30.43 -13.33 9.56
N LYS A 59 29.78 -12.45 10.32
CA LYS A 59 28.62 -12.79 11.13
C LYS A 59 27.41 -13.13 10.26
N ILE A 60 27.18 -12.33 9.20
CA ILE A 60 26.04 -12.51 8.30
C ILE A 60 26.17 -13.80 7.50
N LEU A 61 27.36 -14.06 6.95
CA LEU A 61 27.61 -15.24 6.13
C LEU A 61 27.69 -16.56 6.95
N SER A 62 27.84 -16.47 8.27
CA SER A 62 27.78 -17.65 9.14
C SER A 62 26.39 -18.02 9.64
N ALA A 63 25.36 -17.26 9.25
CA ALA A 63 23.97 -17.50 9.68
C ALA A 63 23.38 -18.80 9.09
N ASP A 64 22.56 -19.48 9.88
CA ASP A 64 21.72 -20.60 9.39
C ASP A 64 20.46 -20.11 8.64
N LEU A 65 20.04 -18.88 8.94
CA LEU A 65 18.87 -18.21 8.35
C LEU A 65 19.09 -16.70 8.31
N VAL A 66 18.74 -16.10 7.20
CA VAL A 66 18.72 -14.63 7.08
C VAL A 66 17.29 -14.15 6.82
N ILE A 67 16.83 -13.18 7.63
CA ILE A 67 15.55 -12.50 7.45
C ILE A 67 15.85 -11.09 6.92
N LYS A 68 15.43 -10.84 5.70
CA LYS A 68 15.80 -9.64 4.95
C LYS A 68 14.67 -8.61 4.93
N SER A 69 15.01 -7.35 5.26
CA SER A 69 14.10 -6.22 5.05
C SER A 69 13.75 -6.06 3.56
N PRO A 70 12.49 -5.74 3.21
CA PRO A 70 12.07 -5.62 1.80
C PRO A 70 12.79 -4.49 1.04
N GLY A 71 13.35 -3.51 1.74
CA GLY A 71 14.16 -2.44 1.16
C GLY A 71 15.49 -2.89 0.56
N ILE A 72 16.04 -4.02 1.01
CA ILE A 72 17.33 -4.54 0.54
C ILE A 72 17.12 -5.33 -0.77
N PRO A 73 17.80 -4.94 -1.88
CA PRO A 73 17.62 -5.62 -3.17
C PRO A 73 18.25 -7.02 -3.18
N GLU A 74 17.72 -7.91 -4.01
CA GLU A 74 18.28 -9.25 -4.23
C GLU A 74 19.68 -9.21 -4.85
N THR A 75 20.01 -8.11 -5.54
CA THR A 75 21.32 -7.85 -6.15
C THR A 75 22.39 -7.34 -5.16
N ALA A 76 22.03 -7.12 -3.90
CA ALA A 76 22.99 -6.68 -2.88
C ALA A 76 24.12 -7.75 -2.72
N PRO A 77 25.41 -7.35 -2.67
CA PRO A 77 26.52 -8.31 -2.67
C PRO A 77 26.45 -9.38 -1.59
N LEU A 78 26.00 -9.02 -0.39
CA LEU A 78 25.82 -9.99 0.71
C LEU A 78 24.68 -10.98 0.43
N ILE A 79 23.59 -10.53 -0.18
CA ILE A 79 22.46 -11.39 -0.54
C ILE A 79 22.87 -12.40 -1.62
N VAL A 80 23.59 -11.92 -2.64
CA VAL A 80 24.15 -12.81 -3.69
C VAL A 80 25.07 -13.88 -3.10
N GLN A 81 25.93 -13.51 -2.15
CA GLN A 81 26.82 -14.46 -1.47
C GLN A 81 26.05 -15.48 -0.62
N LEU A 82 25.03 -15.05 0.13
CA LEU A 82 24.18 -15.93 0.91
C LEU A 82 23.47 -16.96 0.02
N HIS A 83 22.91 -16.54 -1.10
CA HIS A 83 22.28 -17.44 -2.07
C HIS A 83 23.31 -18.43 -2.67
N ALA A 84 24.53 -17.97 -2.97
CA ALA A 84 25.60 -18.84 -3.49
C ALA A 84 26.05 -19.89 -2.48
N GLN A 85 25.93 -19.62 -1.18
CA GLN A 85 26.22 -20.57 -0.09
C GLN A 85 25.04 -21.51 0.20
N GLY A 86 23.85 -21.24 -0.37
CA GLY A 86 22.63 -21.97 -0.05
C GLY A 86 22.01 -21.59 1.29
N THR A 87 22.39 -20.45 1.89
CA THR A 87 21.76 -19.95 3.11
C THR A 87 20.35 -19.43 2.79
N PRO A 88 19.30 -19.89 3.50
CA PRO A 88 17.96 -19.38 3.31
C PRO A 88 17.88 -17.89 3.60
N VAL A 89 17.37 -17.11 2.64
CA VAL A 89 17.07 -15.67 2.77
C VAL A 89 15.57 -15.49 2.55
N ILE A 90 14.85 -15.06 3.59
CA ILE A 90 13.39 -14.96 3.59
C ILE A 90 12.91 -13.58 4.04
N SER A 91 11.63 -13.27 3.78
CA SER A 91 10.99 -12.07 4.29
C SER A 91 10.56 -12.24 5.76
N GLU A 92 10.31 -11.12 6.42
CA GLU A 92 9.68 -11.10 7.76
C GLU A 92 8.29 -11.78 7.73
N ILE A 93 7.54 -11.62 6.64
CA ILE A 93 6.21 -12.22 6.45
C ILE A 93 6.31 -13.75 6.40
N GLU A 94 7.26 -14.28 5.63
CA GLU A 94 7.56 -15.72 5.56
C GLU A 94 7.92 -16.27 6.93
N PHE A 95 8.85 -15.59 7.61
CA PHE A 95 9.32 -16.02 8.93
C PHE A 95 8.21 -16.06 9.97
N ALA A 96 7.38 -15.00 10.03
CA ALA A 96 6.25 -14.96 10.95
C ALA A 96 5.20 -16.05 10.62
N GLY A 97 4.99 -16.33 9.35
CA GLY A 97 4.08 -17.37 8.88
C GLY A 97 4.42 -18.77 9.38
N TYR A 98 5.70 -19.07 9.69
CA TYR A 98 6.09 -20.37 10.28
C TYR A 98 5.56 -20.57 11.69
N TYR A 99 5.23 -19.52 12.41
CA TYR A 99 4.85 -19.53 13.83
C TYR A 99 3.42 -19.08 14.09
N ASP A 100 2.67 -18.79 13.02
CA ASP A 100 1.29 -18.34 13.13
C ASP A 100 0.31 -19.28 12.41
N THR A 101 -0.77 -19.64 13.11
CA THR A 101 -1.85 -20.49 12.59
C THR A 101 -3.15 -19.71 12.35
N ALA A 102 -3.18 -18.42 12.65
CA ALA A 102 -4.33 -17.55 12.39
C ALA A 102 -4.67 -17.51 10.90
N LYS A 103 -5.93 -17.17 10.59
CA LYS A 103 -6.36 -16.95 9.21
C LYS A 103 -5.71 -15.69 8.64
N LYS A 104 -5.14 -15.77 7.44
CA LYS A 104 -4.40 -14.71 6.78
C LYS A 104 -5.18 -14.16 5.57
N ILE A 105 -5.57 -12.90 5.66
CA ILE A 105 -6.20 -12.13 4.58
C ILE A 105 -5.12 -11.20 4.04
N CYS A 106 -4.65 -11.46 2.82
CA CYS A 106 -3.49 -10.78 2.25
C CYS A 106 -3.91 -9.92 1.06
N ILE A 107 -3.51 -8.65 1.05
CA ILE A 107 -3.88 -7.70 0.02
C ILE A 107 -2.64 -7.17 -0.70
N THR A 108 -2.62 -7.27 -2.03
CA THR A 108 -1.60 -6.65 -2.88
C THR A 108 -2.21 -5.96 -4.09
N GLY A 109 -1.39 -5.31 -4.87
CA GLY A 109 -1.74 -4.56 -6.07
C GLY A 109 -0.78 -3.39 -6.29
N SER A 110 -0.86 -2.73 -7.40
CA SER A 110 -0.12 -1.46 -7.60
C SER A 110 -0.79 -0.34 -6.79
N ASN A 111 -2.11 -0.19 -6.91
CA ASN A 111 -2.92 0.81 -6.22
C ASN A 111 -4.05 0.18 -5.42
N GLY A 112 -4.64 0.92 -4.47
CA GLY A 112 -5.77 0.48 -3.67
C GLY A 112 -5.44 -0.38 -2.43
N LYS A 113 -4.24 -0.95 -2.34
CA LYS A 113 -3.83 -1.84 -1.23
C LYS A 113 -4.22 -1.32 0.15
N THR A 114 -3.70 -0.15 0.51
CA THR A 114 -3.86 0.41 1.87
C THR A 114 -5.32 0.68 2.21
N THR A 115 -6.07 1.25 1.27
CA THR A 115 -7.49 1.53 1.46
C THR A 115 -8.27 0.24 1.67
N THR A 116 -8.04 -0.76 0.81
CA THR A 116 -8.71 -2.07 0.90
C THR A 116 -8.34 -2.80 2.18
N THR A 117 -7.05 -2.84 2.53
CA THR A 117 -6.57 -3.47 3.78
C THR A 117 -7.20 -2.82 5.01
N SER A 118 -7.19 -1.49 5.07
CA SER A 118 -7.78 -0.75 6.20
C SER A 118 -9.30 -0.90 6.26
N LEU A 119 -9.98 -0.93 5.13
CA LEU A 119 -11.43 -1.12 5.06
C LEU A 119 -11.83 -2.55 5.48
N ILE A 120 -11.09 -3.58 5.05
CA ILE A 120 -11.30 -4.96 5.49
C ILE A 120 -11.06 -5.07 7.00
N TYR A 121 -9.96 -4.51 7.49
CA TYR A 121 -9.66 -4.50 8.92
C TYR A 121 -10.77 -3.84 9.74
N TYR A 122 -11.22 -2.65 9.33
CA TYR A 122 -12.32 -1.92 9.95
C TYR A 122 -13.64 -2.73 9.94
N LEU A 123 -13.96 -3.37 8.83
CA LEU A 123 -15.14 -4.21 8.66
C LEU A 123 -15.11 -5.40 9.63
N LEU A 124 -14.00 -6.10 9.73
CA LEU A 124 -13.86 -7.26 10.62
C LEU A 124 -13.85 -6.86 12.10
N GLN A 125 -13.28 -5.69 12.44
CA GLN A 125 -13.41 -5.14 13.79
C GLN A 125 -14.85 -4.79 14.14
N ASN A 126 -15.60 -4.18 13.23
CA ASN A 126 -17.02 -3.90 13.42
C ASN A 126 -17.87 -5.17 13.56
N ALA A 127 -17.40 -6.29 13.02
CA ALA A 127 -18.00 -7.61 13.22
C ALA A 127 -17.63 -8.24 14.59
N GLY A 128 -16.80 -7.57 15.41
CA GLY A 128 -16.37 -8.06 16.72
C GLY A 128 -15.31 -9.15 16.68
N LEU A 129 -14.62 -9.32 15.54
CA LEU A 129 -13.58 -10.32 15.37
C LEU A 129 -12.25 -9.84 15.96
N ASN A 130 -11.44 -10.77 16.47
CA ASN A 130 -10.07 -10.49 16.96
C ASN A 130 -9.09 -10.46 15.79
N VAL A 131 -8.78 -9.24 15.30
CA VAL A 131 -8.04 -9.03 14.06
C VAL A 131 -6.79 -8.19 14.30
N GLY A 132 -5.64 -8.67 13.79
CA GLY A 132 -4.40 -7.92 13.68
C GLY A 132 -4.26 -7.26 12.30
N LEU A 133 -3.64 -6.08 12.28
CA LEU A 133 -3.32 -5.33 11.06
C LEU A 133 -1.81 -5.22 10.91
N GLY A 134 -1.25 -5.68 9.78
CA GLY A 134 0.19 -5.67 9.60
C GLY A 134 0.66 -5.72 8.15
N GLY A 135 1.95 -5.99 7.99
CA GLY A 135 2.63 -6.04 6.71
C GLY A 135 3.29 -4.72 6.33
N ASN A 136 2.96 -4.19 5.16
CA ASN A 136 3.48 -2.91 4.66
C ASN A 136 2.86 -1.68 5.35
N ILE A 137 1.83 -1.88 6.15
CA ILE A 137 1.17 -0.90 7.03
C ILE A 137 0.94 -1.50 8.41
N GLY A 138 0.63 -0.66 9.38
CA GLY A 138 0.40 -1.10 10.76
C GLY A 138 1.69 -1.53 11.46
N LYS A 139 1.59 -2.44 12.40
CA LYS A 139 2.74 -3.03 13.09
C LYS A 139 3.34 -4.18 12.28
N SER A 140 4.64 -4.44 12.47
CA SER A 140 5.25 -5.66 11.95
C SER A 140 4.42 -6.90 12.29
N TYR A 141 4.18 -7.76 11.30
CA TYR A 141 3.47 -9.02 11.49
C TYR A 141 4.23 -9.94 12.45
N ALA A 142 5.56 -10.03 12.29
CA ALA A 142 6.40 -10.81 13.20
C ALA A 142 6.36 -10.29 14.63
N MET A 143 6.32 -8.96 14.84
CA MET A 143 6.17 -8.38 16.18
C MET A 143 4.85 -8.80 16.82
N GLN A 144 3.75 -8.75 16.08
CA GLN A 144 2.45 -9.16 16.58
C GLN A 144 2.43 -10.66 16.92
N VAL A 145 2.94 -11.52 16.03
CA VAL A 145 3.06 -12.97 16.30
C VAL A 145 3.92 -13.27 17.54
N ALA A 146 4.91 -12.43 17.84
CA ALA A 146 5.75 -12.58 19.02
C ALA A 146 5.08 -12.13 20.33
N THR A 147 4.21 -11.11 20.26
CA THR A 147 3.76 -10.36 21.47
C THR A 147 2.25 -10.26 21.64
N GLU A 148 1.48 -10.62 20.63
CA GLU A 148 0.02 -10.50 20.60
C GLU A 148 -0.59 -11.83 20.13
N GLN A 149 -1.90 -11.99 20.30
CA GLN A 149 -2.63 -13.15 19.81
C GLN A 149 -3.87 -12.70 19.07
N HIS A 150 -3.92 -12.98 17.77
CA HIS A 150 -5.06 -12.71 16.92
C HIS A 150 -5.56 -13.98 16.24
N ASP A 151 -6.86 -14.03 15.94
CA ASP A 151 -7.47 -15.15 15.21
C ASP A 151 -7.38 -14.94 13.70
N ILE A 152 -7.22 -13.68 13.29
CA ILE A 152 -7.16 -13.23 11.89
C ILE A 152 -6.08 -12.16 11.76
N TYR A 153 -5.31 -12.21 10.69
CA TYR A 153 -4.45 -11.11 10.27
C TYR A 153 -4.88 -10.59 8.91
N VAL A 154 -4.99 -9.26 8.82
CA VAL A 154 -5.16 -8.53 7.56
C VAL A 154 -3.82 -7.89 7.22
N LEU A 155 -3.19 -8.38 6.15
CA LEU A 155 -1.82 -8.05 5.78
C LEU A 155 -1.76 -7.31 4.44
N GLU A 156 -1.28 -6.07 4.45
CA GLU A 156 -0.88 -5.41 3.21
C GLU A 156 0.48 -5.94 2.77
N LEU A 157 0.59 -6.44 1.53
CA LEU A 157 1.83 -6.99 1.00
C LEU A 157 2.33 -6.21 -0.21
N SER A 158 3.54 -5.66 -0.11
CA SER A 158 4.27 -5.09 -1.24
C SER A 158 4.85 -6.21 -2.12
N SER A 159 5.18 -5.89 -3.38
CA SER A 159 5.88 -6.84 -4.26
C SER A 159 7.20 -7.33 -3.66
N PHE A 160 7.94 -6.43 -2.98
CA PHE A 160 9.22 -6.77 -2.34
C PHE A 160 9.09 -7.74 -1.16
N GLN A 161 7.98 -7.69 -0.41
CA GLN A 161 7.69 -8.67 0.63
C GLN A 161 7.31 -10.02 0.02
N LEU A 162 6.51 -10.00 -1.06
CA LEU A 162 6.11 -11.19 -1.79
C LEU A 162 7.31 -11.94 -2.40
N ASP A 163 8.37 -11.24 -2.85
CA ASP A 163 9.58 -11.85 -3.39
C ASP A 163 10.28 -12.78 -2.38
N GLY A 164 10.24 -12.44 -1.12
CA GLY A 164 10.83 -13.25 -0.03
C GLY A 164 9.86 -14.25 0.61
N MET A 165 8.77 -14.63 -0.06
CA MET A 165 7.78 -15.60 0.41
C MET A 165 7.86 -16.89 -0.41
N TYR A 166 7.97 -18.04 0.27
CA TYR A 166 8.16 -19.36 -0.33
C TYR A 166 7.08 -20.36 0.09
N ASP A 167 6.89 -20.56 1.38
CA ASP A 167 5.94 -21.52 1.98
C ASP A 167 4.71 -20.81 2.58
N PHE A 168 4.79 -19.51 2.77
CA PHE A 168 3.68 -18.70 3.28
C PHE A 168 2.44 -18.86 2.40
N LYS A 169 1.28 -19.01 3.05
CA LYS A 169 -0.01 -19.19 2.41
C LYS A 169 -1.00 -18.11 2.86
N ALA A 170 -1.63 -17.45 1.92
CA ALA A 170 -2.83 -16.67 2.18
C ALA A 170 -4.06 -17.59 2.20
N ASP A 171 -4.97 -17.39 3.16
CA ASP A 171 -6.28 -18.07 3.17
C ASP A 171 -7.29 -17.30 2.31
N ILE A 172 -7.15 -15.97 2.30
CA ILE A 172 -7.85 -15.08 1.36
C ILE A 172 -6.78 -14.16 0.76
N ALA A 173 -6.60 -14.22 -0.55
CA ALA A 173 -5.71 -13.33 -1.29
C ALA A 173 -6.53 -12.32 -2.10
N VAL A 174 -6.17 -11.04 -2.03
CA VAL A 174 -6.80 -9.95 -2.78
C VAL A 174 -5.75 -9.29 -3.68
N LEU A 175 -5.98 -9.32 -4.99
CA LEU A 175 -5.18 -8.63 -5.99
C LEU A 175 -6.00 -7.49 -6.61
N MET A 176 -5.64 -6.26 -6.26
CA MET A 176 -6.42 -5.08 -6.67
C MET A 176 -6.24 -4.72 -8.15
N ASN A 177 -5.00 -4.63 -8.59
CA ASN A 177 -4.62 -4.28 -9.97
C ASN A 177 -3.10 -4.40 -10.14
N ILE A 178 -2.64 -4.44 -11.40
CA ILE A 178 -1.22 -4.41 -11.74
C ILE A 178 -0.96 -3.37 -12.82
N THR A 179 -0.29 -2.28 -12.46
CA THR A 179 0.21 -1.25 -13.37
C THR A 179 1.70 -1.07 -13.17
N PRO A 180 2.48 -0.66 -14.19
CA PRO A 180 3.91 -0.48 -14.07
C PRO A 180 4.29 0.43 -12.88
N ASP A 181 5.11 -0.12 -11.97
CA ASP A 181 5.65 0.59 -10.82
C ASP A 181 6.94 -0.11 -10.38
N HIS A 182 7.86 0.62 -9.74
CA HIS A 182 9.12 0.08 -9.20
C HIS A 182 9.97 -0.75 -10.19
N LEU A 183 9.91 -0.45 -11.50
CA LEU A 183 10.59 -1.24 -12.52
C LEU A 183 12.11 -1.25 -12.37
N ASP A 184 12.69 -0.22 -11.75
CA ASP A 184 14.09 -0.15 -11.34
C ASP A 184 14.53 -1.34 -10.47
N ARG A 185 13.61 -1.91 -9.69
CA ARG A 185 13.84 -3.07 -8.82
C ARG A 185 13.58 -4.41 -9.52
N TYR A 186 13.02 -4.40 -10.73
CA TYR A 186 12.60 -5.58 -11.49
C TYR A 186 13.29 -5.62 -12.87
N ASP A 187 14.56 -5.20 -12.97
CA ASP A 187 15.37 -5.21 -14.18
C ASP A 187 14.70 -4.47 -15.35
N HIS A 188 13.90 -3.45 -15.08
CA HIS A 188 13.04 -2.75 -16.04
C HIS A 188 12.11 -3.68 -16.82
N CYS A 189 11.83 -4.87 -16.30
CA CYS A 189 10.96 -5.88 -16.91
C CYS A 189 9.62 -5.93 -16.15
N PHE A 190 8.56 -5.47 -16.81
CA PHE A 190 7.23 -5.44 -16.18
C PHE A 190 6.73 -6.84 -15.80
N GLN A 191 7.08 -7.89 -16.57
CA GLN A 191 6.71 -9.27 -16.26
C GLN A 191 7.28 -9.73 -14.90
N ASN A 192 8.48 -9.28 -14.51
CA ASN A 192 9.06 -9.61 -13.21
C ASN A 192 8.22 -9.03 -12.06
N TYR A 193 7.73 -7.80 -12.22
CA TYR A 193 6.82 -7.18 -11.26
C TYR A 193 5.45 -7.89 -11.19
N ILE A 194 4.90 -8.31 -12.33
CA ILE A 194 3.67 -9.13 -12.40
C ILE A 194 3.88 -10.44 -11.63
N ASN A 195 4.97 -11.14 -11.92
CA ASN A 195 5.32 -12.41 -11.28
C ASN A 195 5.45 -12.25 -9.76
N ALA A 196 6.09 -11.16 -9.29
CA ALA A 196 6.20 -10.85 -7.86
C ALA A 196 4.82 -10.71 -7.20
N LYS A 197 3.87 -9.99 -7.82
CA LYS A 197 2.53 -9.83 -7.27
C LYS A 197 1.72 -11.11 -7.23
N PHE A 198 1.83 -11.93 -8.27
CA PHE A 198 1.13 -13.21 -8.32
C PHE A 198 1.65 -14.24 -7.31
N ARG A 199 2.81 -14.01 -6.68
CA ARG A 199 3.28 -14.85 -5.55
C ARG A 199 2.29 -14.87 -4.38
N ILE A 200 1.40 -13.89 -4.26
CA ILE A 200 0.34 -13.90 -3.24
C ILE A 200 -0.59 -15.13 -3.37
N THR A 201 -0.71 -15.71 -4.57
CA THR A 201 -1.53 -16.90 -4.83
C THR A 201 -0.76 -18.22 -4.63
N ARG A 202 0.56 -18.11 -4.35
CA ARG A 202 1.40 -19.28 -4.14
C ARG A 202 0.93 -20.05 -2.90
N ASN A 203 0.95 -21.36 -2.99
CA ASN A 203 0.55 -22.28 -1.92
C ASN A 203 -0.94 -22.24 -1.53
N MET A 204 -1.79 -21.48 -2.23
CA MET A 204 -3.23 -21.49 -2.03
C MET A 204 -3.82 -22.87 -2.40
N ARG A 205 -4.84 -23.30 -1.65
CA ARG A 205 -5.52 -24.57 -1.77
C ARG A 205 -6.96 -24.37 -2.27
N PRO A 206 -7.68 -25.44 -2.65
CA PRO A 206 -9.07 -25.32 -3.13
C PRO A 206 -10.05 -24.67 -2.14
N GLU A 207 -9.78 -24.78 -0.84
CA GLU A 207 -10.59 -24.16 0.23
C GLU A 207 -10.29 -22.67 0.45
N ASP A 208 -9.20 -22.15 -0.12
CA ASP A 208 -8.82 -20.75 -0.03
C ASP A 208 -9.53 -19.91 -1.10
N CYS A 209 -9.59 -18.58 -0.92
CA CYS A 209 -10.28 -17.68 -1.84
C CYS A 209 -9.31 -16.66 -2.47
N PHE A 210 -9.36 -16.54 -3.79
CA PHE A 210 -8.62 -15.52 -4.54
C PHE A 210 -9.59 -14.48 -5.12
N ILE A 211 -9.52 -13.25 -4.59
CA ILE A 211 -10.32 -12.08 -4.98
C ILE A 211 -9.47 -11.21 -5.92
N PHE A 212 -9.99 -10.85 -7.09
CA PHE A 212 -9.22 -10.11 -8.08
C PHE A 212 -10.07 -9.19 -8.94
N CYS A 213 -9.49 -8.12 -9.45
CA CYS A 213 -10.12 -7.23 -10.43
C CYS A 213 -10.16 -7.89 -11.81
N SER A 214 -11.35 -8.17 -12.32
CA SER A 214 -11.49 -8.72 -13.67
C SER A 214 -11.54 -7.65 -14.77
N ASP A 215 -11.53 -6.37 -14.38
CA ASP A 215 -11.39 -5.25 -15.31
C ASP A 215 -9.91 -4.86 -15.54
N ASP A 216 -8.98 -5.49 -14.80
CA ASP A 216 -7.53 -5.29 -14.97
C ASP A 216 -6.99 -6.29 -16.00
N GLU A 217 -6.71 -5.79 -17.22
CA GLU A 217 -6.28 -6.60 -18.35
C GLU A 217 -5.00 -7.40 -18.05
N VAL A 218 -4.08 -6.82 -17.27
CA VAL A 218 -2.83 -7.49 -16.89
C VAL A 218 -3.12 -8.69 -16.00
N THR A 219 -3.97 -8.53 -15.00
CA THR A 219 -4.40 -9.62 -14.11
C THR A 219 -5.08 -10.74 -14.90
N ILE A 220 -6.02 -10.40 -15.79
CA ILE A 220 -6.71 -11.40 -16.63
C ILE A 220 -5.74 -12.09 -17.60
N GLY A 221 -4.86 -11.33 -18.23
CA GLY A 221 -3.84 -11.89 -19.13
C GLY A 221 -2.93 -12.91 -18.44
N GLU A 222 -2.59 -12.66 -17.17
CA GLU A 222 -1.76 -13.59 -16.40
C GLU A 222 -2.54 -14.81 -15.90
N LEU A 223 -3.78 -14.61 -15.45
CA LEU A 223 -4.68 -15.70 -15.00
C LEU A 223 -4.94 -16.75 -16.09
N ASN A 224 -4.86 -16.36 -17.38
CA ASN A 224 -5.00 -17.28 -18.49
C ASN A 224 -3.76 -18.18 -18.71
N LYS A 225 -2.62 -17.84 -18.06
CA LYS A 225 -1.35 -18.57 -18.20
C LYS A 225 -1.07 -19.51 -17.04
N ILE A 226 -1.70 -19.30 -15.87
CA ILE A 226 -1.42 -20.03 -14.63
C ILE A 226 -2.66 -20.71 -14.08
N VAL A 227 -2.43 -21.79 -13.33
CA VAL A 227 -3.51 -22.50 -12.60
C VAL A 227 -3.45 -22.11 -11.13
N ILE A 228 -4.51 -21.49 -10.64
CA ILE A 228 -4.71 -21.20 -9.21
C ILE A 228 -5.75 -22.17 -8.68
N GLN A 229 -5.41 -22.90 -7.60
CA GLN A 229 -6.27 -23.90 -7.00
C GLN A 229 -7.43 -23.29 -6.21
N ALA A 230 -7.23 -22.09 -5.65
CA ALA A 230 -8.22 -21.39 -4.84
C ALA A 230 -9.48 -21.04 -5.62
N LYS A 231 -10.61 -20.91 -4.91
CA LYS A 231 -11.87 -20.40 -5.44
C LYS A 231 -11.66 -18.96 -5.93
N LYS A 232 -11.96 -18.69 -7.20
CA LYS A 232 -11.75 -17.39 -7.86
C LYS A 232 -13.01 -16.53 -7.72
N LEU A 233 -12.86 -15.34 -7.16
CA LEU A 233 -13.95 -14.40 -6.91
C LEU A 233 -13.62 -13.05 -7.56
N PRO A 234 -14.11 -12.79 -8.78
CA PRO A 234 -13.86 -11.54 -9.47
C PRO A 234 -14.64 -10.38 -8.86
N PHE A 235 -14.08 -9.17 -8.95
CA PHE A 235 -14.84 -7.93 -8.82
C PHE A 235 -14.68 -7.08 -10.09
N THR A 236 -15.77 -6.41 -10.50
CA THR A 236 -15.84 -5.71 -11.79
C THR A 236 -16.90 -4.60 -11.80
N GLN A 237 -16.67 -3.56 -12.58
CA GLN A 237 -17.68 -2.52 -12.85
C GLN A 237 -18.28 -2.64 -14.25
N ASN A 238 -17.85 -3.62 -15.06
CA ASN A 238 -18.17 -3.69 -16.47
C ASN A 238 -19.05 -4.87 -16.88
N GLN A 239 -19.23 -5.89 -16.02
CA GLN A 239 -19.98 -7.10 -16.34
C GLN A 239 -20.64 -7.72 -15.11
N VAL A 240 -21.69 -8.50 -15.31
CA VAL A 240 -22.31 -9.29 -14.25
C VAL A 240 -21.51 -10.58 -14.04
N VAL A 241 -21.33 -10.98 -12.77
CA VAL A 241 -20.67 -12.23 -12.40
C VAL A 241 -21.59 -13.08 -11.51
N GLU A 242 -21.43 -14.40 -11.55
CA GLU A 242 -22.25 -15.34 -10.76
C GLU A 242 -21.87 -15.27 -9.27
N GLU A 243 -20.57 -15.28 -8.97
CA GLU A 243 -20.02 -15.09 -7.64
C GLU A 243 -18.91 -14.03 -7.68
N GLY A 244 -18.81 -13.22 -6.63
CA GLY A 244 -17.91 -12.07 -6.55
C GLY A 244 -18.67 -10.77 -6.35
N ALA A 245 -18.20 -9.69 -6.97
CA ALA A 245 -18.90 -8.41 -6.89
C ALA A 245 -18.96 -7.72 -8.25
N TRP A 246 -20.07 -7.02 -8.53
CA TRP A 246 -20.24 -6.26 -9.76
C TRP A 246 -21.06 -5.00 -9.56
N LEU A 247 -20.93 -4.08 -10.50
CA LEU A 247 -21.75 -2.88 -10.57
C LEU A 247 -22.93 -3.12 -11.51
N ASP A 248 -24.13 -2.97 -11.00
CA ASP A 248 -25.38 -2.99 -11.76
C ASP A 248 -25.99 -1.59 -11.69
N GLN A 249 -25.81 -0.79 -12.74
CA GLN A 249 -26.11 0.63 -12.77
C GLN A 249 -25.41 1.37 -11.61
N ASP A 250 -26.15 1.87 -10.63
CA ASP A 250 -25.64 2.58 -9.46
C ASP A 250 -25.58 1.70 -8.20
N THR A 251 -25.79 0.39 -8.35
CA THR A 251 -25.85 -0.56 -7.24
C THR A 251 -24.66 -1.52 -7.29
N MET A 252 -23.84 -1.51 -6.28
CA MET A 252 -22.83 -2.53 -6.05
C MET A 252 -23.52 -3.79 -5.51
N ARG A 253 -23.38 -4.90 -6.23
CA ARG A 253 -23.89 -6.22 -5.85
C ARG A 253 -22.76 -7.17 -5.52
N VAL A 254 -22.97 -8.03 -4.55
CA VAL A 254 -22.02 -9.06 -4.10
C VAL A 254 -22.76 -10.36 -3.90
N SER A 255 -22.22 -11.46 -4.42
CA SER A 255 -22.75 -12.80 -4.23
C SER A 255 -21.63 -13.77 -3.83
N TYR A 256 -21.86 -14.56 -2.80
CA TYR A 256 -20.96 -15.62 -2.37
C TYR A 256 -21.76 -16.77 -1.76
N GLU A 257 -21.67 -17.97 -2.37
CA GLU A 257 -22.39 -19.18 -1.92
C GLU A 257 -23.90 -18.97 -1.70
N GLY A 258 -24.51 -18.17 -2.57
CA GLY A 258 -25.95 -17.86 -2.51
C GLY A 258 -26.33 -16.81 -1.45
N ASP A 259 -25.37 -16.30 -0.70
CA ASP A 259 -25.58 -15.17 0.21
C ASP A 259 -25.29 -13.85 -0.54
N GLU A 260 -26.34 -13.04 -0.73
CA GLU A 260 -26.30 -11.81 -1.52
C GLU A 260 -26.23 -10.57 -0.62
N PHE A 261 -25.59 -9.53 -1.14
CA PHE A 261 -25.53 -8.19 -0.55
C PHE A 261 -25.58 -7.14 -1.66
N ASP A 262 -26.28 -6.04 -1.41
CA ASP A 262 -26.32 -4.89 -2.32
C ASP A 262 -26.22 -3.57 -1.56
N ILE A 263 -25.68 -2.54 -2.22
CA ILE A 263 -25.60 -1.16 -1.70
C ILE A 263 -25.52 -0.18 -2.86
N LEU A 264 -26.20 0.97 -2.72
CA LEU A 264 -26.04 2.05 -3.69
C LEU A 264 -24.66 2.68 -3.61
N VAL A 265 -24.01 2.93 -4.75
CA VAL A 265 -22.67 3.52 -4.79
C VAL A 265 -22.59 4.88 -4.08
N ARG A 266 -23.67 5.69 -4.18
CA ARG A 266 -23.77 6.98 -3.50
C ARG A 266 -23.77 6.90 -1.96
N ASP A 267 -24.10 5.73 -1.40
CA ASP A 267 -24.12 5.52 0.04
C ASP A 267 -22.76 5.07 0.58
N LEU A 268 -21.80 4.74 -0.30
CA LEU A 268 -20.44 4.43 0.10
C LEU A 268 -19.75 5.68 0.66
N SER A 269 -19.05 5.54 1.77
CA SER A 269 -18.30 6.64 2.40
C SER A 269 -17.09 7.08 1.57
N LEU A 270 -16.52 6.17 0.78
CA LEU A 270 -15.40 6.43 -0.11
C LEU A 270 -15.90 6.76 -1.51
N GLU A 271 -15.65 7.97 -1.97
CA GLU A 271 -16.05 8.44 -3.31
C GLU A 271 -15.05 8.02 -4.40
N GLY A 272 -15.51 7.95 -5.66
CA GLY A 272 -14.72 7.67 -6.85
C GLY A 272 -14.71 6.20 -7.26
N ARG A 273 -14.62 5.97 -8.59
CA ARG A 273 -14.69 4.63 -9.21
C ARG A 273 -13.70 3.62 -8.62
N HIS A 274 -12.46 4.05 -8.35
CA HIS A 274 -11.45 3.18 -7.74
C HIS A 274 -11.84 2.71 -6.33
N ASN A 275 -12.60 3.52 -5.58
CA ASN A 275 -13.07 3.15 -4.26
C ASN A 275 -14.26 2.20 -4.29
N VAL A 276 -15.01 2.16 -5.40
CA VAL A 276 -16.00 1.10 -5.63
C VAL A 276 -15.31 -0.27 -5.70
N TYR A 277 -14.18 -0.39 -6.41
CA TYR A 277 -13.37 -1.62 -6.42
C TYR A 277 -12.85 -1.99 -5.01
N ASN A 278 -12.36 -1.01 -4.24
CA ASN A 278 -11.91 -1.24 -2.88
C ASN A 278 -13.06 -1.76 -1.99
N SER A 279 -14.25 -1.18 -2.14
CA SER A 279 -15.48 -1.59 -1.43
C SER A 279 -15.96 -2.97 -1.85
N MET A 280 -15.90 -3.30 -3.14
CA MET A 280 -16.21 -4.63 -3.68
C MET A 280 -15.32 -5.71 -3.04
N ALA A 281 -14.00 -5.52 -3.07
CA ALA A 281 -13.06 -6.47 -2.49
C ALA A 281 -13.28 -6.66 -0.98
N ALA A 282 -13.55 -5.56 -0.25
CA ALA A 282 -13.86 -5.63 1.18
C ALA A 282 -15.19 -6.36 1.46
N ALA A 283 -16.22 -6.10 0.67
CA ALA A 283 -17.53 -6.75 0.83
C ALA A 283 -17.46 -8.26 0.53
N ILE A 284 -16.76 -8.68 -0.55
CA ILE A 284 -16.51 -10.11 -0.81
C ILE A 284 -15.79 -10.75 0.38
N THR A 285 -14.73 -10.09 0.89
CA THR A 285 -14.01 -10.60 2.08
C THR A 285 -14.95 -10.72 3.28
N GLY A 286 -15.82 -9.74 3.51
CA GLY A 286 -16.84 -9.80 4.57
C GLY A 286 -17.79 -10.99 4.41
N LYS A 287 -18.21 -11.29 3.19
CA LYS A 287 -19.07 -12.47 2.91
C LYS A 287 -18.36 -13.78 3.18
N ILE A 288 -17.11 -13.93 2.72
CA ILE A 288 -16.27 -15.13 3.00
C ILE A 288 -16.07 -15.32 4.52
N MET A 289 -15.98 -14.22 5.28
CA MET A 289 -15.84 -14.23 6.73
C MET A 289 -17.18 -14.32 7.48
N HIS A 290 -18.29 -14.57 6.77
CA HIS A 290 -19.64 -14.69 7.31
C HIS A 290 -20.10 -13.47 8.15
N VAL A 291 -19.63 -12.27 7.78
CA VAL A 291 -20.07 -11.02 8.39
C VAL A 291 -21.47 -10.69 7.90
N THR A 292 -22.34 -10.24 8.80
CA THR A 292 -23.72 -9.89 8.46
C THR A 292 -23.82 -8.74 7.46
N ASN A 293 -24.84 -8.74 6.60
CA ASN A 293 -25.09 -7.67 5.63
C ASN A 293 -25.21 -6.29 6.29
N GLU A 294 -25.78 -6.23 7.50
CA GLU A 294 -25.87 -5.00 8.28
C GLU A 294 -24.49 -4.45 8.66
N THR A 295 -23.59 -5.31 9.14
CA THR A 295 -22.23 -4.91 9.52
C THR A 295 -21.40 -4.52 8.30
N ILE A 296 -21.54 -5.24 7.18
CA ILE A 296 -20.89 -4.88 5.90
C ILE A 296 -21.37 -3.49 5.48
N ARG A 297 -22.70 -3.27 5.41
CA ARG A 297 -23.29 -1.98 5.04
C ARG A 297 -22.78 -0.86 5.94
N LYS A 298 -22.89 -1.04 7.27
CA LYS A 298 -22.41 -0.06 8.23
C LYS A 298 -20.94 0.30 7.98
N SER A 299 -20.09 -0.69 7.80
CA SER A 299 -18.65 -0.46 7.59
C SER A 299 -18.36 0.29 6.30
N LEU A 300 -19.05 -0.04 5.21
CA LEU A 300 -18.87 0.64 3.92
C LEU A 300 -19.41 2.08 3.91
N THR A 301 -20.37 2.40 4.78
CA THR A 301 -20.99 3.74 4.87
C THR A 301 -20.31 4.66 5.89
N THR A 302 -19.52 4.10 6.85
CA THR A 302 -18.95 4.89 7.95
C THR A 302 -17.42 4.89 7.98
N PHE A 303 -16.75 4.21 7.06
CA PHE A 303 -15.30 4.20 7.00
C PHE A 303 -14.75 5.58 6.58
N GLU A 304 -14.00 6.25 7.44
CA GLU A 304 -13.51 7.62 7.20
C GLU A 304 -12.32 7.70 6.23
N GLY A 305 -11.87 6.55 5.69
CA GLY A 305 -10.73 6.50 4.79
C GLY A 305 -9.39 6.35 5.53
N VAL A 306 -8.32 6.58 4.80
CA VAL A 306 -6.93 6.45 5.29
C VAL A 306 -6.27 7.82 5.26
N GLU A 307 -5.59 8.20 6.32
CA GLU A 307 -4.83 9.44 6.39
C GLU A 307 -3.87 9.58 5.20
N HIS A 308 -3.76 10.77 4.65
CA HIS A 308 -2.96 11.09 3.46
C HIS A 308 -3.42 10.43 2.14
N ARG A 309 -4.64 9.90 2.08
CA ARG A 309 -5.22 9.34 0.86
C ARG A 309 -6.61 9.92 0.62
N MET A 310 -6.71 10.85 -0.34
CA MET A 310 -7.93 11.62 -0.64
C MET A 310 -8.62 12.19 0.63
N GLU A 311 -7.81 12.47 1.65
CA GLU A 311 -8.26 12.93 2.95
C GLU A 311 -8.78 14.36 2.85
N LYS A 312 -10.07 14.58 3.07
CA LYS A 312 -10.67 15.91 3.15
C LYS A 312 -10.18 16.58 4.44
N VAL A 313 -9.30 17.58 4.32
CA VAL A 313 -8.68 18.25 5.46
C VAL A 313 -9.65 19.24 6.09
N MET A 314 -10.06 20.25 5.32
CA MET A 314 -11.08 21.24 5.70
C MET A 314 -11.45 22.12 4.51
N THR A 315 -12.50 22.91 4.67
CA THR A 315 -12.89 23.97 3.74
C THR A 315 -12.54 25.34 4.32
N VAL A 316 -11.75 26.13 3.62
CA VAL A 316 -11.35 27.48 4.02
C VAL A 316 -11.79 28.47 2.93
N GLY A 317 -12.54 29.51 3.28
CA GLY A 317 -13.03 30.49 2.31
C GLY A 317 -13.88 29.91 1.17
N GLY A 318 -14.52 28.76 1.38
CA GLY A 318 -15.29 28.05 0.36
C GLY A 318 -14.44 27.18 -0.56
N VAL A 319 -13.13 27.03 -0.32
CA VAL A 319 -12.20 26.16 -1.03
C VAL A 319 -11.98 24.88 -0.23
N LEU A 320 -12.19 23.71 -0.84
CA LEU A 320 -11.94 22.40 -0.22
C LEU A 320 -10.46 22.02 -0.38
N TYR A 321 -9.80 21.64 0.72
CA TYR A 321 -8.41 21.16 0.73
C TYR A 321 -8.38 19.65 0.92
N ILE A 322 -7.75 18.92 -0.02
CA ILE A 322 -7.63 17.45 -0.03
C ILE A 322 -6.16 17.05 0.05
N ASN A 323 -5.86 16.17 1.00
CA ASN A 323 -4.54 15.59 1.20
C ASN A 323 -4.48 14.18 0.61
N ASP A 324 -3.82 14.05 -0.51
CA ASP A 324 -3.50 12.78 -1.16
C ASP A 324 -1.97 12.61 -1.27
N SER A 325 -1.25 12.96 -0.22
CA SER A 325 0.22 12.93 -0.19
C SER A 325 0.80 11.53 -0.49
N LYS A 326 0.02 10.48 -0.31
CA LYS A 326 0.40 9.09 -0.63
C LYS A 326 0.40 8.79 -2.13
N ALA A 327 -0.12 9.66 -2.99
CA ALA A 327 -0.07 9.55 -4.45
C ALA A 327 1.34 9.84 -4.98
N THR A 328 2.23 8.86 -4.86
CA THR A 328 3.65 8.96 -5.24
C THR A 328 3.95 8.45 -6.65
N ASN A 329 2.92 8.24 -7.46
CA ASN A 329 3.00 7.88 -8.87
C ASN A 329 1.86 8.53 -9.66
N VAL A 330 2.03 8.61 -11.00
CA VAL A 330 1.10 9.27 -11.92
C VAL A 330 -0.28 8.61 -11.92
N ASN A 331 -0.34 7.28 -11.84
CA ASN A 331 -1.61 6.56 -11.85
C ASN A 331 -2.47 6.85 -10.60
N SER A 332 -1.85 7.03 -9.43
CA SER A 332 -2.59 7.44 -8.23
C SER A 332 -3.20 8.83 -8.40
N THR A 333 -2.44 9.77 -8.96
CA THR A 333 -2.92 11.12 -9.25
C THR A 333 -3.99 11.14 -10.34
N TRP A 334 -3.94 10.20 -11.31
CA TRP A 334 -4.99 10.04 -12.29
C TRP A 334 -6.35 9.77 -11.63
N TYR A 335 -6.41 8.82 -10.71
CA TYR A 335 -7.65 8.51 -9.97
C TYR A 335 -8.10 9.67 -9.07
N ALA A 336 -7.15 10.39 -8.46
CA ALA A 336 -7.48 11.55 -7.66
C ALA A 336 -8.14 12.63 -8.51
N LEU A 337 -7.56 12.96 -9.67
CA LEU A 337 -8.11 13.93 -10.61
C LEU A 337 -9.45 13.46 -11.22
N GLU A 338 -9.56 12.18 -11.56
CA GLU A 338 -10.80 11.61 -12.12
C GLU A 338 -11.97 11.84 -11.18
N SER A 339 -11.76 11.67 -9.87
CA SER A 339 -12.79 11.84 -8.85
C SER A 339 -13.17 13.31 -8.56
N MET A 340 -12.42 14.30 -9.05
CA MET A 340 -12.74 15.70 -8.83
C MET A 340 -13.92 16.17 -9.70
N THR A 341 -14.85 16.88 -9.06
CA THR A 341 -16.05 17.44 -9.71
C THR A 341 -16.04 18.97 -9.76
N THR A 342 -15.03 19.60 -9.18
CA THR A 342 -14.83 21.07 -9.13
C THR A 342 -13.52 21.44 -9.80
N PRO A 343 -13.30 22.69 -10.19
CA PRO A 343 -12.00 23.16 -10.66
C PRO A 343 -10.91 22.94 -9.60
N VAL A 344 -9.71 22.54 -10.06
CA VAL A 344 -8.62 22.10 -9.20
C VAL A 344 -7.41 23.05 -9.27
N VAL A 345 -6.88 23.42 -8.11
CA VAL A 345 -5.48 23.86 -7.96
C VAL A 345 -4.68 22.63 -7.54
N LEU A 346 -3.86 22.09 -8.45
CA LEU A 346 -3.14 20.84 -8.26
C LEU A 346 -1.74 21.07 -7.69
N ILE A 347 -1.38 20.33 -6.63
CA ILE A 347 -0.02 20.32 -6.09
C ILE A 347 0.69 19.08 -6.62
N LEU A 348 1.73 19.29 -7.44
CA LEU A 348 2.63 18.27 -8.01
C LEU A 348 4.05 18.46 -7.50
N GLY A 349 4.89 17.46 -7.64
CA GLY A 349 6.34 17.57 -7.39
C GLY A 349 6.87 16.71 -6.26
N GLY A 350 8.20 16.71 -6.16
CA GLY A 350 8.99 15.86 -5.31
C GLY A 350 10.06 15.12 -6.11
N THR A 351 10.59 14.02 -5.57
CA THR A 351 11.58 13.18 -6.25
C THR A 351 10.94 12.41 -7.40
N ASP A 352 11.24 12.79 -8.65
CA ASP A 352 10.78 12.10 -9.86
C ASP A 352 11.53 10.79 -10.06
N LYS A 353 10.80 9.70 -10.34
CA LYS A 353 11.34 8.36 -10.60
C LYS A 353 11.24 7.96 -12.08
N GLY A 354 11.24 8.92 -12.98
CA GLY A 354 11.05 8.68 -14.41
C GLY A 354 9.59 8.73 -14.85
N ASN A 355 8.76 9.56 -14.20
CA ASN A 355 7.33 9.68 -14.48
C ASN A 355 7.07 10.03 -15.97
N ASP A 356 6.09 9.38 -16.56
CA ASP A 356 5.40 9.82 -17.77
C ASP A 356 4.08 10.47 -17.38
N TYR A 357 3.92 11.76 -17.67
CA TYR A 357 2.71 12.52 -17.31
C TYR A 357 1.61 12.45 -18.37
N ALA A 358 1.85 11.82 -19.53
CA ALA A 358 0.85 11.71 -20.59
C ALA A 358 -0.51 11.14 -20.12
N PRO A 359 -0.57 10.13 -19.23
CA PRO A 359 -1.84 9.57 -18.77
C PRO A 359 -2.75 10.56 -18.05
N ILE A 360 -2.22 11.62 -17.44
CA ILE A 360 -3.02 12.61 -16.71
C ILE A 360 -3.26 13.90 -17.50
N ALA A 361 -2.69 14.03 -18.71
CA ALA A 361 -2.71 15.27 -19.48
C ALA A 361 -4.12 15.81 -19.77
N ASP A 362 -5.05 14.92 -20.17
CA ASP A 362 -6.42 15.33 -20.49
C ASP A 362 -7.20 15.74 -19.24
N LEU A 363 -7.07 15.01 -18.13
CA LEU A 363 -7.68 15.38 -16.85
C LEU A 363 -7.14 16.72 -16.32
N VAL A 364 -5.84 16.97 -16.50
CA VAL A 364 -5.22 18.25 -16.12
C VAL A 364 -5.80 19.37 -16.99
N ARG A 365 -5.90 19.19 -18.31
CA ARG A 365 -6.48 20.17 -19.23
C ARG A 365 -7.92 20.52 -18.87
N ASP A 366 -8.71 19.52 -18.51
CA ASP A 366 -10.14 19.67 -18.28
C ASP A 366 -10.46 20.24 -16.90
N LYS A 367 -9.67 19.90 -15.88
CA LYS A 367 -10.03 20.17 -14.47
C LYS A 367 -9.08 21.11 -13.74
N VAL A 368 -7.80 21.21 -14.18
CA VAL A 368 -6.77 21.94 -13.43
C VAL A 368 -6.59 23.36 -13.94
N LYS A 369 -6.87 24.34 -13.10
CA LYS A 369 -6.70 25.76 -13.41
C LYS A 369 -5.31 26.30 -13.11
N ALA A 370 -4.59 25.66 -12.18
CA ALA A 370 -3.22 26.02 -11.82
C ALA A 370 -2.48 24.79 -11.23
N ILE A 371 -1.17 24.74 -11.43
CA ILE A 371 -0.28 23.80 -10.76
C ILE A 371 0.62 24.57 -9.82
N VAL A 372 0.73 24.12 -8.57
CA VAL A 372 1.72 24.59 -7.61
C VAL A 372 2.70 23.45 -7.34
N CYS A 373 3.94 23.63 -7.78
CA CYS A 373 4.97 22.63 -7.60
C CYS A 373 5.51 22.65 -6.16
N LEU A 374 5.64 21.47 -5.56
CA LEU A 374 6.22 21.27 -4.23
C LEU A 374 7.39 20.28 -4.34
N GLY A 375 8.54 20.76 -4.75
CA GLY A 375 9.73 19.98 -5.01
C GLY A 375 10.95 20.84 -5.35
N VAL A 376 12.14 20.25 -5.25
CA VAL A 376 13.40 20.95 -5.55
C VAL A 376 13.65 21.09 -7.04
N ASP A 377 13.31 20.05 -7.83
CA ASP A 377 13.45 20.05 -9.29
C ASP A 377 12.08 19.79 -9.93
N ASN A 378 11.53 20.83 -10.56
CA ASN A 378 10.20 20.81 -11.18
C ASN A 378 10.28 21.03 -12.71
N GLN A 379 11.48 21.02 -13.31
CA GLN A 379 11.67 21.35 -14.73
C GLN A 379 10.81 20.46 -15.64
N LYS A 380 10.74 19.16 -15.36
CA LYS A 380 9.94 18.21 -16.15
C LYS A 380 8.43 18.50 -16.09
N ILE A 381 7.92 19.02 -14.96
CA ILE A 381 6.52 19.45 -14.81
C ILE A 381 6.26 20.69 -15.67
N HIS A 382 7.17 21.67 -15.65
CA HIS A 382 7.08 22.86 -16.52
C HIS A 382 7.15 22.49 -18.01
N ASP A 383 8.08 21.63 -18.40
CA ASP A 383 8.25 21.21 -19.80
C ASP A 383 7.00 20.50 -20.32
N PHE A 384 6.35 19.67 -19.48
CA PHE A 384 5.19 18.91 -19.91
C PHE A 384 3.88 19.72 -19.85
N PHE A 385 3.62 20.42 -18.72
CA PHE A 385 2.35 21.10 -18.49
C PHE A 385 2.32 22.58 -18.86
N GLY A 386 3.46 23.20 -19.20
CA GLY A 386 3.55 24.64 -19.52
C GLY A 386 2.70 25.08 -20.71
N GLY A 387 2.37 24.16 -21.63
CA GLY A 387 1.42 24.43 -22.74
C GLY A 387 -0.03 24.00 -22.46
N ILE A 388 -0.30 23.43 -21.29
CA ILE A 388 -1.60 22.85 -20.91
C ILE A 388 -2.29 23.69 -19.84
N VAL A 389 -1.55 24.14 -18.82
CA VAL A 389 -2.08 24.90 -17.68
C VAL A 389 -1.56 26.33 -17.72
N PRO A 390 -2.43 27.35 -17.50
CA PRO A 390 -2.04 28.75 -17.63
C PRO A 390 -1.08 29.24 -16.54
N VAL A 391 -1.07 28.59 -15.38
CA VAL A 391 -0.25 28.99 -14.22
C VAL A 391 0.46 27.78 -13.64
N ILE A 392 1.79 27.84 -13.58
CA ILE A 392 2.65 26.89 -12.85
C ILE A 392 3.57 27.71 -11.95
N TYR A 393 3.60 27.38 -10.65
CA TYR A 393 4.37 28.13 -9.65
C TYR A 393 5.18 27.18 -8.77
N ASP A 394 6.45 27.49 -8.52
CA ASP A 394 7.35 26.66 -7.72
C ASP A 394 7.41 27.06 -6.26
N THR A 395 7.42 26.04 -5.38
CA THR A 395 7.55 26.23 -3.94
C THR A 395 8.47 25.18 -3.32
N LEU A 396 9.10 25.53 -2.20
CA LEU A 396 10.06 24.69 -1.47
C LEU A 396 9.60 24.34 -0.04
N SER A 397 8.36 24.66 0.31
CA SER A 397 7.79 24.28 1.61
C SER A 397 6.28 24.13 1.53
N ALA A 398 5.71 23.31 2.41
CA ALA A 398 4.26 23.12 2.49
C ALA A 398 3.50 24.43 2.78
N GLU A 399 4.06 25.27 3.64
CA GLU A 399 3.46 26.57 3.99
C GLU A 399 3.40 27.53 2.78
N ALA A 400 4.52 27.70 2.06
CA ALA A 400 4.55 28.53 0.84
C ALA A 400 3.61 27.98 -0.24
N CYS A 401 3.55 26.66 -0.37
CA CYS A 401 2.68 25.96 -1.32
C CYS A 401 1.20 26.22 -1.01
N VAL A 402 0.77 26.01 0.22
CA VAL A 402 -0.62 26.22 0.64
C VAL A 402 -1.03 27.69 0.52
N ASN A 403 -0.18 28.61 0.94
CA ASN A 403 -0.43 30.05 0.77
C ASN A 403 -0.62 30.41 -0.71
N LYS A 404 0.23 29.87 -1.60
CA LYS A 404 0.11 30.12 -3.04
C LYS A 404 -1.17 29.50 -3.62
N CYS A 405 -1.53 28.30 -3.18
CA CYS A 405 -2.81 27.70 -3.56
C CYS A 405 -4.01 28.56 -3.13
N ALA A 406 -3.98 29.11 -1.92
CA ALA A 406 -5.04 29.99 -1.40
C ALA A 406 -5.18 31.29 -2.21
N GLU A 407 -4.07 31.85 -2.73
CA GLU A 407 -4.10 33.00 -3.64
C GLU A 407 -4.74 32.69 -5.01
N LEU A 408 -4.57 31.46 -5.51
CA LEU A 408 -5.01 31.03 -6.84
C LEU A 408 -6.43 30.44 -6.84
N ALA A 409 -6.87 29.89 -5.71
CA ALA A 409 -8.18 29.25 -5.57
C ALA A 409 -9.27 30.30 -5.24
N VAL A 410 -10.49 30.02 -5.69
CA VAL A 410 -11.70 30.80 -5.34
C VAL A 410 -12.75 29.86 -4.73
N ALA A 411 -13.75 30.42 -4.06
CA ALA A 411 -14.84 29.62 -3.49
C ALA A 411 -15.48 28.69 -4.54
N GLY A 412 -15.61 27.42 -4.18
CA GLY A 412 -16.06 26.34 -5.08
C GLY A 412 -14.94 25.52 -5.72
N ASP A 413 -13.68 25.96 -5.59
CA ASP A 413 -12.52 25.18 -6.06
C ASP A 413 -12.09 24.13 -5.05
N THR A 414 -11.27 23.17 -5.53
CA THR A 414 -10.53 22.22 -4.70
C THR A 414 -9.03 22.44 -4.82
N VAL A 415 -8.32 22.52 -3.69
CA VAL A 415 -6.85 22.39 -3.63
C VAL A 415 -6.52 20.93 -3.36
N LEU A 416 -5.84 20.29 -4.31
CA LEU A 416 -5.52 18.85 -4.26
C LEU A 416 -4.01 18.64 -4.15
N LEU A 417 -3.53 18.16 -3.01
CA LEU A 417 -2.17 17.61 -2.88
C LEU A 417 -2.16 16.17 -3.41
N SER A 418 -1.77 15.97 -4.67
CA SER A 418 -1.61 14.63 -5.28
C SER A 418 -0.36 14.62 -6.17
N PRO A 419 0.83 14.45 -5.56
CA PRO A 419 2.09 14.97 -6.07
C PRO A 419 2.74 14.18 -7.20
N CYS A 420 2.28 13.01 -7.59
CA CYS A 420 2.89 12.07 -8.56
C CYS A 420 4.28 11.54 -8.15
N CYS A 421 4.96 12.18 -7.22
CA CYS A 421 6.37 11.98 -6.90
C CYS A 421 6.56 11.55 -5.45
N ALA A 422 7.67 10.86 -5.18
CA ALA A 422 8.12 10.61 -3.82
C ALA A 422 8.49 11.95 -3.13
N SER A 423 8.59 11.95 -1.80
CA SER A 423 8.70 13.20 -1.00
C SER A 423 10.11 13.46 -0.45
N PHE A 424 11.10 12.63 -0.81
CA PHE A 424 12.40 12.57 -0.11
C PHE A 424 13.33 13.76 -0.38
N ASP A 425 12.97 14.66 -1.28
CA ASP A 425 13.71 15.88 -1.59
C ASP A 425 13.48 16.99 -0.56
N LEU A 426 12.25 17.17 -0.06
CA LEU A 426 11.88 18.21 0.90
C LEU A 426 11.37 17.66 2.25
N PHE A 427 10.97 16.39 2.32
CA PHE A 427 10.33 15.80 3.49
C PHE A 427 10.94 14.45 3.84
N LYS A 428 10.77 14.01 5.09
CA LYS A 428 11.26 12.71 5.56
C LYS A 428 10.56 11.53 4.87
N ASN A 429 9.28 11.67 4.57
CA ASN A 429 8.41 10.70 3.92
C ASN A 429 7.09 11.37 3.51
N TYR A 430 6.20 10.63 2.84
CA TYR A 430 4.92 11.17 2.39
C TYR A 430 3.98 11.53 3.57
N GLU A 431 4.09 10.86 4.71
CA GLU A 431 3.33 11.20 5.92
C GLU A 431 3.75 12.56 6.46
N ASP A 432 5.04 12.85 6.46
CA ASP A 432 5.57 14.14 6.88
C ASP A 432 5.10 15.27 5.95
N ARG A 433 5.16 15.06 4.62
CA ARG A 433 4.60 15.98 3.63
C ARG A 433 3.11 16.24 3.88
N GLY A 434 2.33 15.19 4.08
CA GLY A 434 0.90 15.29 4.31
C GLY A 434 0.55 15.98 5.65
N ARG A 435 1.29 15.73 6.72
CA ARG A 435 1.12 16.43 8.01
C ARG A 435 1.41 17.91 7.89
N GLN A 436 2.55 18.28 7.28
CA GLN A 436 2.92 19.68 7.08
C GLN A 436 1.90 20.41 6.17
N PHE A 437 1.37 19.75 5.15
CA PHE A 437 0.28 20.29 4.34
C PHE A 437 -0.97 20.56 5.20
N LYS A 438 -1.42 19.61 6.01
CA LYS A 438 -2.58 19.78 6.90
C LYS A 438 -2.37 20.89 7.92
N GLU A 439 -1.17 20.99 8.48
CA GLU A 439 -0.84 22.08 9.41
C GLU A 439 -0.86 23.44 8.73
N ALA A 440 -0.33 23.55 7.51
CA ALA A 440 -0.36 24.79 6.74
C ALA A 440 -1.81 25.20 6.39
N VAL A 441 -2.65 24.25 5.97
CA VAL A 441 -4.08 24.52 5.69
C VAL A 441 -4.83 25.00 6.94
N ARG A 442 -4.53 24.45 8.13
CA ARG A 442 -5.17 24.89 9.38
C ARG A 442 -4.75 26.29 9.85
N ARG A 443 -3.70 26.86 9.27
CA ARG A 443 -3.21 28.21 9.58
C ARG A 443 -3.76 29.29 8.64
N LEU A 444 -4.45 28.90 7.53
CA LEU A 444 -5.19 29.84 6.67
C LEU A 444 -6.39 30.44 7.41
#